data_27925d31ccb152db532c7a7d409e6083
#
_entry.id   27925d31ccb152db532c7a7d409e6083
#
_cell.length_a   1.000
_cell.length_b   1.000
_cell.length_c   1.000
_cell.angle_alpha   90.00
_cell.angle_beta   90.00
_cell.angle_gamma   90.00
#
_symmetry.space_group_name_H-M   'P 1'
#
loop_
_entity.id
_entity.type
_entity.pdbx_description
1 polymer ?
#
loop_
_entity_poly.entity_id
_entity_poly.type
_entity_poly.pdbx_seq_one_letter_code
_entity_poly.pdbx_strand_id
1 'polypeptide(L)'
;MRAVLDANVLVSAAISVGPPRQIVAAWIDGRFELVASPTLLGELRDVLTRPKLRPWVAPALAHEFVDGLAEGAVMLDDSDQPRPVSPDPDDDYLLELGRAAAADYLVSGDRHLLGLADPTPSVLTPQFLDRLAP
;
A
#
# COMPACT_ATOMS: atom_id res chain seq x y z
N MET A 1 -10.49 -11.52 -1.09
CA MET A 1 -9.02 -11.39 -1.04
C MET A 1 -8.65 -10.05 -0.42
N ARG A 2 -7.64 -10.02 0.43
CA ARG A 2 -7.14 -8.81 1.07
C ARG A 2 -5.69 -8.56 0.66
N ALA A 3 -5.33 -7.29 0.45
CA ALA A 3 -3.96 -6.90 0.12
C ALA A 3 -3.58 -5.60 0.82
N VAL A 4 -2.32 -5.50 1.21
CA VAL A 4 -1.69 -4.26 1.66
C VAL A 4 -0.91 -3.71 0.47
N LEU A 5 -1.04 -2.42 0.20
CA LEU A 5 -0.24 -1.74 -0.83
C LEU A 5 0.78 -0.84 -0.13
N ASP A 6 2.05 -1.02 -0.48
CA ASP A 6 3.14 -0.17 0.03
C ASP A 6 2.86 1.30 -0.35
N ALA A 7 3.32 2.22 0.50
CA ALA A 7 3.15 3.66 0.25
C ALA A 7 3.66 4.08 -1.12
N ASN A 8 4.79 3.54 -1.58
CA ASN A 8 5.33 3.87 -2.90
C ASN A 8 4.42 3.42 -4.05
N VAL A 9 3.72 2.30 -3.90
CA VAL A 9 2.73 1.85 -4.87
C VAL A 9 1.56 2.83 -4.91
N LEU A 10 1.09 3.29 -3.75
CA LEU A 10 0.00 4.24 -3.65
C LEU A 10 0.40 5.62 -4.19
N VAL A 11 1.65 6.06 -3.94
CA VAL A 11 2.17 7.31 -4.54
C VAL A 11 2.14 7.21 -6.06
N SER A 12 2.64 6.12 -6.61
CA SER A 12 2.64 5.90 -8.07
C SER A 12 1.23 5.89 -8.64
N ALA A 13 0.28 5.31 -7.92
CA ALA A 13 -1.13 5.30 -8.34
C ALA A 13 -1.70 6.71 -8.44
N ALA A 14 -1.29 7.61 -7.54
CA ALA A 14 -1.80 8.98 -7.50
C ALA A 14 -1.21 9.87 -8.60
N ILE A 15 0.06 9.65 -8.98
CA ILE A 15 0.80 10.60 -9.84
C ILE A 15 1.09 10.08 -11.24
N SER A 16 0.87 8.80 -11.53
CA SER A 16 1.21 8.25 -12.84
C SER A 16 0.15 7.26 -13.32
N VAL A 17 0.18 6.98 -14.62
CA VAL A 17 -0.66 5.97 -15.26
C VAL A 17 0.12 4.66 -15.29
N GLY A 18 -0.53 3.54 -15.08
CA GLY A 18 0.11 2.23 -15.15
C GLY A 18 -0.44 1.26 -14.11
N PRO A 19 0.27 0.14 -13.86
CA PRO A 19 -0.22 -0.90 -12.97
C PRO A 19 -0.64 -0.43 -11.57
N PRO A 20 0.10 0.45 -10.87
CA PRO A 20 -0.36 0.92 -9.54
C PRO A 20 -1.73 1.59 -9.59
N ARG A 21 -1.99 2.44 -10.59
CA ARG A 21 -3.31 3.09 -10.74
C ARG A 21 -4.39 2.07 -11.06
N GLN A 22 -4.08 1.08 -11.88
CA GLN A 22 -5.01 0.00 -12.21
C GLN A 22 -5.35 -0.85 -10.98
N ILE A 23 -4.41 -1.05 -10.07
CA ILE A 23 -4.64 -1.76 -8.82
C ILE A 23 -5.66 -0.99 -7.95
N VAL A 24 -5.48 0.32 -7.81
CA VAL A 24 -6.41 1.15 -7.04
C VAL A 24 -7.80 1.14 -7.69
N ALA A 25 -7.86 1.22 -9.03
CA ALA A 25 -9.13 1.12 -9.74
C ALA A 25 -9.83 -0.22 -9.50
N ALA A 26 -9.07 -1.32 -9.48
CA ALA A 26 -9.61 -2.65 -9.17
C ALA A 26 -10.17 -2.72 -7.75
N TRP A 27 -9.52 -2.06 -6.78
CA TRP A 27 -10.04 -1.96 -5.43
C TRP A 27 -11.35 -1.18 -5.39
N ILE A 28 -11.42 -0.04 -6.08
CA ILE A 28 -12.65 0.76 -6.17
C ILE A 28 -13.78 -0.07 -6.77
N ASP A 29 -13.47 -0.94 -7.74
CA ASP A 29 -14.44 -1.84 -8.35
C ASP A 29 -14.80 -3.04 -7.47
N GLY A 30 -14.24 -3.13 -6.27
CA GLY A 30 -14.57 -4.20 -5.32
C GLY A 30 -13.90 -5.54 -5.59
N ARG A 31 -12.83 -5.57 -6.37
CA ARG A 31 -12.17 -6.83 -6.76
C ARG A 31 -11.28 -7.39 -5.65
N PHE A 32 -10.92 -6.60 -4.67
CA PHE A 32 -10.23 -7.04 -3.45
C PHE A 32 -10.47 -6.01 -2.34
N GLU A 33 -10.15 -6.38 -1.10
CA GLU A 33 -10.20 -5.48 0.05
C GLU A 33 -8.80 -4.91 0.28
N LEU A 34 -8.70 -3.58 0.35
CA LEU A 34 -7.46 -2.88 0.70
C LEU A 34 -7.33 -2.81 2.21
N VAL A 35 -6.17 -3.19 2.73
CA VAL A 35 -5.85 -3.05 4.16
C VAL A 35 -4.91 -1.86 4.32
N ALA A 36 -5.20 -1.02 5.30
CA ALA A 36 -4.37 0.15 5.60
C ALA A 36 -4.28 0.38 7.11
N SER A 37 -3.41 1.29 7.48
CA SER A 37 -3.21 1.71 8.88
C SER A 37 -2.94 3.20 8.95
N PRO A 38 -3.05 3.81 10.14
CA PRO A 38 -2.68 5.22 10.30
C PRO A 38 -1.25 5.54 9.87
N THR A 39 -0.28 4.67 10.17
CA THR A 39 1.11 4.88 9.75
C THR A 39 1.24 4.89 8.23
N LEU A 40 0.65 3.92 7.55
CA LEU A 40 0.72 3.82 6.09
C LEU A 40 0.10 5.05 5.43
N LEU A 41 -1.09 5.44 5.84
CA LEU A 41 -1.77 6.60 5.27
C LEU A 41 -1.09 7.91 5.65
N GLY A 42 -0.48 8.00 6.84
CA GLY A 42 0.31 9.16 7.25
C GLY A 42 1.55 9.35 6.38
N GLU A 43 2.27 8.28 6.07
CA GLU A 43 3.41 8.32 5.15
C GLU A 43 2.98 8.76 3.75
N LEU A 44 1.87 8.20 3.27
CA LEU A 44 1.34 8.54 1.96
C LEU A 44 0.98 10.02 1.88
N ARG A 45 0.27 10.53 2.88
CA ARG A 45 -0.11 11.95 2.94
C ARG A 45 1.12 12.84 2.98
N ASP A 46 2.11 12.50 3.79
CA ASP A 46 3.35 13.26 3.90
C ASP A 46 4.08 13.36 2.56
N VAL A 47 4.23 12.22 1.86
CA VAL A 47 4.92 12.21 0.57
C VAL A 47 4.13 12.97 -0.50
N LEU A 48 2.82 12.73 -0.61
CA LEU A 48 1.99 13.32 -1.67
C LEU A 48 1.82 14.83 -1.52
N THR A 49 1.98 15.38 -0.32
CA THR A 49 1.85 16.83 -0.09
C THR A 49 3.17 17.57 -0.16
N ARG A 50 4.28 16.88 -0.46
CA ARG A 50 5.58 17.55 -0.63
C ARG A 50 5.56 18.50 -1.81
N PRO A 51 6.20 19.68 -1.72
CA PRO A 51 6.19 20.66 -2.81
C PRO A 51 6.65 20.10 -4.15
N LYS A 52 7.61 19.16 -4.16
CA LYS A 52 8.12 18.56 -5.39
C LYS A 52 7.09 17.75 -6.15
N LEU A 53 5.99 17.31 -5.49
CA LEU A 53 4.94 16.54 -6.15
C LEU A 53 3.79 17.39 -6.68
N ARG A 54 3.77 18.70 -6.38
CA ARG A 54 2.70 19.60 -6.85
C ARG A 54 2.49 19.60 -8.36
N PRO A 55 3.53 19.44 -9.21
CA PRO A 55 3.30 19.34 -10.66
C PRO A 55 2.41 18.16 -11.07
N TRP A 56 2.35 17.10 -10.26
CA TRP A 56 1.57 15.91 -10.58
C TRP A 56 0.28 15.79 -9.78
N VAL A 57 0.26 16.30 -8.55
CA VAL A 57 -0.93 16.22 -7.68
C VAL A 57 -1.00 17.47 -6.80
N ALA A 58 -2.11 18.20 -6.87
CA ALA A 58 -2.36 19.34 -6.00
C ALA A 58 -2.58 18.85 -4.56
N PRO A 59 -2.15 19.61 -3.52
CA PRO A 59 -2.33 19.20 -2.13
C PRO A 59 -3.77 18.83 -1.77
N ALA A 60 -4.76 19.57 -2.25
CA ALA A 60 -6.16 19.26 -1.98
C ALA A 60 -6.57 17.89 -2.53
N LEU A 61 -6.11 17.54 -3.74
CA LEU A 61 -6.39 16.24 -4.34
C LEU A 61 -5.64 15.12 -3.62
N ALA A 62 -4.41 15.39 -3.14
CA ALA A 62 -3.66 14.44 -2.33
C ALA A 62 -4.43 14.08 -1.05
N HIS A 63 -4.96 15.08 -0.35
CA HIS A 63 -5.76 14.85 0.86
C HIS A 63 -7.03 14.08 0.55
N GLU A 64 -7.74 14.41 -0.54
CA GLU A 64 -8.93 13.69 -0.95
C GLU A 64 -8.63 12.21 -1.25
N PHE A 65 -7.51 11.95 -1.92
CA PHE A 65 -7.09 10.59 -2.24
C PHE A 65 -6.86 9.77 -0.97
N VAL A 66 -6.10 10.33 -0.02
CA VAL A 66 -5.81 9.65 1.25
C VAL A 66 -7.09 9.44 2.07
N ASP A 67 -7.95 10.46 2.15
CA ASP A 67 -9.21 10.36 2.88
C ASP A 67 -10.13 9.29 2.26
N GLY A 68 -10.16 9.19 0.94
CA GLY A 68 -10.92 8.16 0.25
C GLY A 68 -10.40 6.75 0.53
N LEU A 69 -9.08 6.59 0.62
CA LEU A 69 -8.49 5.32 1.03
C LEU A 69 -8.91 4.97 2.46
N ALA A 70 -8.83 5.94 3.38
CA ALA A 70 -9.20 5.72 4.78
C ALA A 70 -10.67 5.31 4.93
N GLU A 71 -11.55 5.88 4.14
CA GLU A 71 -12.99 5.56 4.20
C GLU A 71 -13.30 4.16 3.69
N GLY A 72 -12.61 3.72 2.64
CA GLY A 72 -12.94 2.46 1.97
C GLY A 72 -12.09 1.27 2.38
N ALA A 73 -10.93 1.49 2.98
CA ALA A 73 -10.03 0.42 3.36
C ALA A 73 -10.45 -0.28 4.66
N VAL A 74 -9.99 -1.50 4.83
CA VAL A 74 -10.02 -2.19 6.12
C VAL A 74 -8.91 -1.57 6.97
N MET A 75 -9.28 -0.73 7.93
CA MET A 75 -8.32 -0.01 8.76
C MET A 75 -7.98 -0.80 10.01
N LEU A 76 -6.71 -1.01 10.25
CA LEU A 76 -6.19 -1.64 11.46
C LEU A 76 -5.19 -0.71 12.14
N ASP A 77 -5.08 -0.81 13.45
CA ASP A 77 -4.06 -0.07 14.19
C ASP A 77 -2.69 -0.69 13.93
N ASP A 78 -1.66 0.15 13.93
CA ASP A 78 -0.29 -0.34 13.76
C ASP A 78 0.19 -1.05 15.02
N SER A 79 1.04 -2.07 14.82
CA SER A 79 1.74 -2.71 15.93
C SER A 79 2.83 -1.78 16.47
N ASP A 80 2.91 -1.65 17.79
CA ASP A 80 3.96 -0.85 18.45
C ASP A 80 5.34 -1.48 18.28
N GLN A 81 5.40 -2.80 18.16
CA GLN A 81 6.65 -3.56 18.07
C GLN A 81 6.56 -4.63 17.00
N PRO A 82 6.67 -4.24 15.71
CA PRO A 82 6.65 -5.22 14.63
C PRO A 82 7.89 -6.13 14.72
N ARG A 83 7.72 -7.40 14.35
CA ARG A 83 8.82 -8.35 14.34
C ARG A 83 9.85 -7.97 13.30
N PRO A 84 11.16 -8.00 13.61
CA PRO A 84 12.21 -7.68 12.64
C PRO A 84 12.32 -8.83 11.62
N VAL A 85 11.83 -8.61 10.41
CA VAL A 85 11.78 -9.60 9.33
C VAL A 85 12.54 -9.12 8.11
N SER A 86 12.44 -7.81 7.78
CA SER A 86 13.09 -7.26 6.59
C SER A 86 14.41 -6.58 6.94
N PRO A 87 15.32 -6.39 5.94
CA PRO A 87 16.54 -5.62 6.14
C PRO A 87 16.28 -4.16 6.55
N ASP A 88 15.12 -3.59 6.19
CA ASP A 88 14.73 -2.24 6.56
C ASP A 88 13.64 -2.33 7.63
N PRO A 89 13.92 -1.88 8.88
CA PRO A 89 12.91 -1.90 9.94
C PRO A 89 11.66 -1.08 9.61
N ASP A 90 11.77 -0.07 8.77
CA ASP A 90 10.61 0.76 8.37
C ASP A 90 9.59 -0.03 7.55
N ASP A 91 9.99 -1.16 6.96
CA ASP A 91 9.10 -2.03 6.18
C ASP A 91 8.44 -3.12 7.04
N ASP A 92 8.93 -3.37 8.25
CA ASP A 92 8.40 -4.45 9.10
C ASP A 92 6.96 -4.21 9.49
N TYR A 93 6.53 -2.95 9.64
CA TYR A 93 5.15 -2.65 9.99
C TYR A 93 4.17 -3.08 8.89
N LEU A 94 4.59 -3.04 7.61
CA LEU A 94 3.76 -3.47 6.48
C LEU A 94 3.48 -4.98 6.55
N LEU A 95 4.50 -5.76 6.84
CA LEU A 95 4.36 -7.21 7.01
C LEU A 95 3.48 -7.54 8.21
N GLU A 96 3.67 -6.84 9.33
CA GLU A 96 2.86 -7.05 10.53
C GLU A 96 1.40 -6.66 10.29
N LEU A 97 1.16 -5.56 9.58
CA LEU A 97 -0.18 -5.13 9.18
C LEU A 97 -0.87 -6.22 8.34
N GLY A 98 -0.15 -6.76 7.36
CA GLY A 98 -0.67 -7.83 6.52
C GLY A 98 -1.00 -9.08 7.33
N ARG A 99 -0.15 -9.44 8.28
CA ARG A 99 -0.39 -10.58 9.16
C ARG A 99 -1.62 -10.37 10.03
N ALA A 100 -1.72 -9.21 10.67
CA ALA A 100 -2.83 -8.89 11.56
C ALA A 100 -4.18 -8.90 10.83
N ALA A 101 -4.19 -8.51 9.56
CA ALA A 101 -5.38 -8.49 8.74
C ALA A 101 -5.66 -9.81 8.03
N ALA A 102 -4.79 -10.80 8.17
CA ALA A 102 -4.82 -12.03 7.38
C ALA A 102 -4.84 -11.73 5.88
N ALA A 103 -4.04 -10.75 5.44
CA ALA A 103 -3.96 -10.38 4.05
C ALA A 103 -3.28 -11.47 3.22
N ASP A 104 -3.72 -11.61 1.98
CA ASP A 104 -3.17 -12.59 1.06
C ASP A 104 -1.85 -12.10 0.47
N TYR A 105 -1.72 -10.79 0.24
CA TYR A 105 -0.54 -10.21 -0.41
C TYR A 105 -0.18 -8.86 0.17
N LEU A 106 1.14 -8.57 0.12
CA LEU A 106 1.69 -7.23 0.24
C LEU A 106 2.25 -6.86 -1.13
N VAL A 107 1.75 -5.78 -1.72
CA VAL A 107 2.19 -5.33 -3.05
C VAL A 107 3.23 -4.23 -2.86
N SER A 108 4.44 -4.47 -3.38
CA SER A 108 5.57 -3.55 -3.24
C SER A 108 6.54 -3.70 -4.40
N GLY A 109 7.21 -2.62 -4.76
CA GLY A 109 8.36 -2.66 -5.66
C GLY A 109 9.69 -2.69 -4.93
N ASP A 110 9.69 -2.71 -3.59
CA ASP A 110 10.91 -2.69 -2.78
C ASP A 110 11.63 -4.03 -2.86
N ARG A 111 12.90 -4.01 -3.31
CA ARG A 111 13.69 -5.21 -3.45
C ARG A 111 13.98 -5.92 -2.12
N HIS A 112 14.04 -5.17 -1.01
CA HIS A 112 14.24 -5.77 0.30
C HIS A 112 13.06 -6.66 0.69
N LEU A 113 11.84 -6.22 0.42
CA LEU A 113 10.63 -7.00 0.68
C LEU A 113 10.48 -8.16 -0.31
N LEU A 114 10.71 -7.90 -1.61
CA LEU A 114 10.58 -8.92 -2.64
C LEU A 114 11.62 -10.04 -2.49
N GLY A 115 12.77 -9.73 -1.87
CA GLY A 115 13.85 -10.68 -1.66
C GLY A 115 13.71 -11.55 -0.41
N LEU A 116 12.67 -11.35 0.41
CA LEU A 116 12.48 -12.15 1.62
C LEU A 116 12.16 -13.59 1.27
N ALA A 117 12.69 -14.53 2.08
CA ALA A 117 12.36 -15.93 1.94
C ALA A 117 11.02 -16.21 2.61
N ASP A 118 10.06 -16.69 1.82
CA ASP A 118 8.74 -17.14 2.30
C ASP A 118 8.07 -16.16 3.27
N PRO A 119 7.89 -14.88 2.88
CA PRO A 119 7.26 -13.90 3.78
C PRO A 119 5.77 -14.17 3.95
N THR A 120 5.23 -13.71 5.08
CA THR A 120 3.79 -13.76 5.36
C THR A 120 3.33 -12.33 5.67
N PRO A 121 2.44 -11.75 4.85
CA PRO A 121 1.89 -12.28 3.60
C PRO A 121 2.92 -12.35 2.47
N SER A 122 2.57 -13.05 1.39
CA SER A 122 3.43 -13.10 0.20
C SER A 122 3.58 -11.70 -0.39
N VAL A 123 4.81 -11.37 -0.81
CA VAL A 123 5.10 -10.07 -1.40
C VAL A 123 5.09 -10.17 -2.92
N LEU A 124 4.34 -9.30 -3.58
CA LEU A 124 4.25 -9.25 -5.04
C LEU A 124 4.57 -7.85 -5.56
N THR A 125 5.03 -7.79 -6.80
CA THR A 125 5.17 -6.54 -7.54
C THR A 125 3.78 -6.03 -7.97
N PRO A 126 3.68 -4.81 -8.54
CA PRO A 126 2.41 -4.35 -9.12
C PRO A 126 1.79 -5.25 -10.18
N GLN A 127 2.52 -6.24 -10.71
CA GLN A 127 1.91 -7.31 -11.51
C GLN A 127 0.88 -8.14 -10.73
N PHE A 128 0.71 -7.85 -9.45
CA PHE A 128 -0.42 -8.34 -8.66
C PHE A 128 -1.76 -8.31 -9.42
N LEU A 129 -1.93 -7.37 -10.35
CA LEU A 129 -3.11 -7.29 -11.20
C LEU A 129 -3.42 -8.64 -11.90
N ASP A 130 -2.39 -9.38 -12.26
CA ASP A 130 -2.56 -10.66 -12.95
C ASP A 130 -3.14 -11.75 -12.03
N ARG A 131 -3.14 -11.50 -10.73
CA ARG A 131 -3.72 -12.41 -9.72
C ARG A 131 -5.18 -12.13 -9.45
N LEU A 132 -5.69 -10.98 -9.89
CA LEU A 132 -7.08 -10.63 -9.70
C LEU A 132 -7.94 -11.33 -10.75
N ALA A 133 -9.09 -11.86 -10.32
CA ALA A 133 -10.05 -12.46 -11.24
C ALA A 133 -10.58 -11.39 -12.22
N PRO A 134 -10.81 -11.75 -13.49
CA PRO A 134 -11.39 -10.83 -14.45
C PRO A 134 -12.80 -10.39 -14.07
#